data_ad4f520541c53e14141e9db91f50b4cb
#
_entry.id   ad4f520541c53e14141e9db91f50b4cb
#
_cell.length_a   1.000
_cell.length_b   1.000
_cell.length_c   1.000
_cell.angle_alpha   90.00
_cell.angle_beta   90.00
_cell.angle_gamma   90.00
#
_symmetry.space_group_name_H-M   'P 1'
#
loop_
_entity.id
_entity.type
_entity.pdbx_description
1 polymer ?
#
loop_
_entity_poly.entity_id
_entity_poly.type
_entity_poly.pdbx_seq_one_letter_code
_entity_poly.pdbx_strand_id
1 'polypeptide(L)'
;MTPATNTVLFVRSIFHPSDFSKASELAFAHALAIALFRKTELVIMHAGGDHVGDWAQFPPVRKTLEQWQVLAPGSPRSAVYEKLSMSVTKVSAKGDPVAASIRHIERQKPDLVVLATRGRHGLPLWLKPSIAQAIARRTTAMTLFVPSGCRGIVSMEGEIQLRRILLPIDDHPDSHEAVVRAVRAAEVFGDGTVEIVILHVNGEKLPQYVRPETQACSWKELRRKGDAAVTILEVAQNADLIIMATEGRHGVIDAMRGSVTERVVRDAPCPVLAARGETGFE
;
A
#
# COMPACT_ATOMS: atom_id res chain seq x y z
N MET A 1 5.57 -2.92 35.39
CA MET A 1 6.30 -2.82 34.15
C MET A 1 5.86 -4.01 33.29
N THR A 2 4.87 -3.80 32.45
CA THR A 2 4.38 -4.81 31.50
C THR A 2 5.24 -4.64 30.25
N PRO A 3 5.84 -5.70 29.67
CA PRO A 3 6.63 -5.56 28.46
C PRO A 3 5.70 -5.09 27.33
N ALA A 4 6.08 -3.99 26.68
CA ALA A 4 5.45 -3.53 25.46
C ALA A 4 5.44 -4.71 24.47
N THR A 5 4.26 -5.18 24.13
CA THR A 5 4.04 -6.23 23.14
C THR A 5 4.62 -5.71 21.83
N ASN A 6 5.74 -6.25 21.45
CA ASN A 6 6.46 -5.92 20.23
C ASN A 6 5.68 -6.47 19.04
N THR A 7 4.54 -5.84 18.72
CA THR A 7 3.72 -6.19 17.55
C THR A 7 4.46 -5.70 16.31
N VAL A 8 5.49 -6.46 15.97
CA VAL A 8 6.24 -6.26 14.73
C VAL A 8 5.25 -6.48 13.58
N LEU A 9 5.08 -5.48 12.75
CA LEU A 9 4.35 -5.58 11.48
C LEU A 9 5.06 -6.61 10.60
N PHE A 10 4.69 -7.87 10.77
CA PHE A 10 5.19 -8.95 9.93
C PHE A 10 4.39 -9.00 8.64
N VAL A 11 4.77 -8.18 7.66
CA VAL A 11 4.40 -8.46 6.26
C VAL A 11 5.21 -9.69 5.86
N ARG A 12 4.59 -10.87 5.90
CA ARG A 12 5.19 -12.16 5.53
C ARG A 12 4.84 -12.58 4.13
N SER A 13 3.80 -11.97 3.56
CA SER A 13 3.31 -12.27 2.22
C SER A 13 2.70 -11.03 1.58
N ILE A 14 3.06 -10.82 0.31
CA ILE A 14 2.59 -9.69 -0.51
C ILE A 14 1.91 -10.25 -1.75
N PHE A 15 0.73 -9.73 -2.06
CA PHE A 15 0.00 -10.05 -3.27
C PHE A 15 -0.11 -8.82 -4.18
N HIS A 16 0.29 -8.98 -5.44
CA HIS A 16 0.20 -7.94 -6.46
C HIS A 16 -0.52 -8.49 -7.71
N PRO A 17 -1.82 -8.18 -7.90
CA PRO A 17 -2.49 -8.44 -9.16
C PRO A 17 -2.02 -7.43 -10.21
N SER A 18 -1.62 -7.91 -11.38
CA SER A 18 -1.08 -7.09 -12.47
C SER A 18 -1.88 -7.30 -13.75
N ASP A 19 -2.21 -6.20 -14.42
CA ASP A 19 -2.79 -6.18 -15.78
C ASP A 19 -1.74 -5.89 -16.85
N PHE A 20 -0.45 -5.88 -16.46
CA PHE A 20 0.71 -5.56 -17.31
C PHE A 20 0.71 -4.14 -17.90
N SER A 21 -0.16 -3.26 -17.42
CA SER A 21 -0.17 -1.86 -17.82
C SER A 21 0.99 -1.07 -17.18
N LYS A 22 1.31 0.10 -17.75
CA LYS A 22 2.26 1.03 -17.15
C LYS A 22 1.87 1.45 -15.72
N ALA A 23 0.59 1.51 -15.41
CA ALA A 23 0.12 1.77 -14.06
C ALA A 23 0.53 0.67 -13.09
N SER A 24 0.50 -0.59 -13.54
CA SER A 24 0.95 -1.73 -12.76
C SER A 24 2.47 -1.79 -12.55
N GLU A 25 3.28 -1.17 -13.40
CA GLU A 25 4.74 -1.19 -13.25
C GLU A 25 5.20 -0.49 -11.97
N LEU A 26 4.64 0.68 -11.67
CA LEU A 26 4.98 1.41 -10.44
C LEU A 26 4.49 0.66 -9.19
N ALA A 27 3.29 0.08 -9.24
CA ALA A 27 2.77 -0.74 -8.16
C ALA A 27 3.61 -2.02 -7.95
N PHE A 28 4.08 -2.64 -9.03
CA PHE A 28 5.03 -3.75 -8.97
C PHE A 28 6.36 -3.32 -8.33
N ALA A 29 6.91 -2.16 -8.68
CA ALA A 29 8.13 -1.64 -8.06
C ALA A 29 7.98 -1.51 -6.53
N HIS A 30 6.85 -0.96 -6.06
CA HIS A 30 6.55 -0.89 -4.63
C HIS A 30 6.44 -2.28 -3.99
N ALA A 31 5.70 -3.21 -4.61
CA ALA A 31 5.56 -4.58 -4.10
C ALA A 31 6.90 -5.29 -4.01
N LEU A 32 7.75 -5.14 -5.03
CA LEU A 32 9.09 -5.74 -5.08
C LEU A 32 10.03 -5.15 -4.02
N ALA A 33 10.03 -3.82 -3.87
CA ALA A 33 10.85 -3.16 -2.85
C ALA A 33 10.43 -3.58 -1.44
N ILE A 34 9.12 -3.59 -1.14
CA ILE A 34 8.63 -4.04 0.16
C ILE A 34 9.02 -5.50 0.41
N ALA A 35 8.87 -6.39 -0.59
CA ALA A 35 9.28 -7.79 -0.48
C ALA A 35 10.77 -7.93 -0.20
N LEU A 36 11.61 -7.14 -0.88
CA LEU A 36 13.05 -7.10 -0.69
C LEU A 36 13.42 -6.67 0.74
N PHE A 37 12.88 -5.54 1.22
CA PHE A 37 13.16 -5.04 2.56
C PHE A 37 12.67 -5.97 3.67
N ARG A 38 11.52 -6.61 3.44
CA ARG A 38 10.93 -7.53 4.42
C ARG A 38 11.45 -8.97 4.30
N LYS A 39 12.24 -9.28 3.25
CA LYS A 39 12.74 -10.63 2.95
C LYS A 39 11.60 -11.65 2.96
N THR A 40 10.56 -11.37 2.19
CA THR A 40 9.28 -12.08 2.25
C THR A 40 8.82 -12.61 0.89
N GLU A 41 7.69 -13.29 0.86
CA GLU A 41 7.08 -13.79 -0.37
C GLU A 41 6.34 -12.66 -1.12
N LEU A 42 6.57 -12.58 -2.44
CA LEU A 42 5.80 -11.77 -3.38
C LEU A 42 5.08 -12.67 -4.37
N VAL A 43 3.76 -12.63 -4.39
CA VAL A 43 2.94 -13.28 -5.42
C VAL A 43 2.49 -12.23 -6.42
N ILE A 44 2.84 -12.44 -7.70
CA ILE A 44 2.38 -11.61 -8.83
C ILE A 44 1.37 -12.43 -9.61
N MET A 45 0.13 -11.96 -9.70
CA MET A 45 -0.92 -12.65 -10.42
C MET A 45 -1.39 -11.84 -11.63
N HIS A 46 -1.50 -12.51 -12.76
CA HIS A 46 -2.29 -12.02 -13.89
C HIS A 46 -3.52 -12.90 -14.08
N ALA A 47 -4.67 -12.27 -14.28
CA ALA A 47 -5.90 -12.98 -14.61
C ALA A 47 -6.59 -12.30 -15.78
N GLY A 48 -7.05 -13.10 -16.74
CA GLY A 48 -7.78 -12.66 -17.93
C GLY A 48 -7.50 -13.52 -19.15
N GLY A 49 -8.41 -13.47 -20.13
CA GLY A 49 -8.29 -14.16 -21.42
C GLY A 49 -8.44 -15.69 -21.35
N ASP A 50 -8.42 -16.30 -22.54
CA ASP A 50 -8.51 -17.75 -22.71
C ASP A 50 -7.14 -18.44 -22.66
N HIS A 51 -6.07 -17.68 -22.71
CA HIS A 51 -4.70 -18.20 -22.70
C HIS A 51 -4.10 -18.10 -21.30
N VAL A 52 -3.67 -19.23 -20.78
CA VAL A 52 -2.83 -19.28 -19.57
C VAL A 52 -1.50 -18.63 -19.93
N GLY A 53 -1.31 -17.47 -19.37
CA GLY A 53 -0.25 -16.50 -19.43
C GLY A 53 0.99 -16.77 -20.27
N ASP A 54 1.26 -15.86 -21.16
CA ASP A 54 2.62 -15.64 -21.64
C ASP A 54 3.48 -15.15 -20.45
N TRP A 55 4.29 -16.06 -19.92
CA TRP A 55 5.20 -15.78 -18.81
C TRP A 55 6.20 -14.65 -19.12
N ALA A 56 6.41 -14.33 -20.40
CA ALA A 56 7.25 -13.24 -20.84
C ALA A 56 6.65 -11.85 -20.52
N GLN A 57 5.32 -11.77 -20.39
CA GLN A 57 4.63 -10.52 -20.07
C GLN A 57 4.71 -10.16 -18.57
N PHE A 58 4.99 -11.15 -17.71
CA PHE A 58 5.13 -10.87 -16.28
C PHE A 58 6.32 -9.95 -16.01
N PRO A 59 6.17 -9.02 -15.04
CA PRO A 59 7.27 -8.15 -14.64
C PRO A 59 8.58 -8.92 -14.46
N PRO A 60 9.68 -8.43 -15.04
CA PRO A 60 10.95 -9.15 -15.06
C PRO A 60 11.73 -8.94 -13.75
N VAL A 61 11.25 -9.57 -12.64
CA VAL A 61 11.77 -9.40 -11.27
C VAL A 61 13.28 -9.34 -11.19
N ARG A 62 13.98 -10.36 -11.73
CA ARG A 62 15.45 -10.41 -11.68
C ARG A 62 16.09 -9.25 -12.40
N LYS A 63 15.62 -8.94 -13.62
CA LYS A 63 16.14 -7.81 -14.41
C LYS A 63 15.90 -6.48 -13.69
N THR A 64 14.76 -6.31 -13.02
CA THR A 64 14.48 -5.14 -12.21
C THR A 64 15.45 -5.03 -11.03
N LEU A 65 15.73 -6.14 -10.33
CA LEU A 65 16.71 -6.16 -9.23
C LEU A 65 18.15 -5.94 -9.72
N GLU A 66 18.49 -6.37 -10.94
CA GLU A 66 19.77 -6.05 -11.60
C GLU A 66 19.86 -4.55 -11.94
N GLN A 67 18.79 -3.97 -12.47
CA GLN A 67 18.70 -2.52 -12.75
C GLN A 67 18.82 -1.68 -11.47
N TRP A 68 18.24 -2.16 -10.37
CA TRP A 68 18.37 -1.54 -9.04
C TRP A 68 19.74 -1.80 -8.38
N GLN A 69 20.65 -2.48 -9.08
CA GLN A 69 21.98 -2.85 -8.56
C GLN A 69 21.95 -3.71 -7.27
N VAL A 70 20.80 -4.33 -6.98
CA VAL A 70 20.63 -5.27 -5.87
C VAL A 70 21.21 -6.65 -6.21
N LEU A 71 21.15 -7.02 -7.49
CA LEU A 71 21.79 -8.23 -8.04
C LEU A 71 22.80 -7.83 -9.12
N ALA A 72 23.87 -8.59 -9.22
CA ALA A 72 24.82 -8.45 -10.33
C ALA A 72 24.15 -8.83 -11.67
N PRO A 73 24.50 -8.16 -12.79
CA PRO A 73 23.99 -8.53 -14.11
C PRO A 73 24.22 -10.00 -14.44
N GLY A 74 23.21 -10.67 -14.98
CA GLY A 74 23.28 -12.09 -15.35
C GLY A 74 23.16 -13.05 -14.17
N SER A 75 22.81 -12.60 -12.96
CA SER A 75 22.58 -13.47 -11.80
C SER A 75 21.59 -14.60 -12.11
N PRO A 76 21.77 -15.83 -11.59
CA PRO A 76 20.81 -16.92 -11.77
C PRO A 76 19.48 -16.61 -11.06
N ARG A 77 18.39 -17.31 -11.46
CA ARG A 77 17.08 -17.11 -10.81
C ARG A 77 17.12 -17.44 -9.32
N SER A 78 17.91 -18.41 -8.91
CA SER A 78 18.09 -18.81 -7.49
C SER A 78 18.65 -17.67 -6.64
N ALA A 79 19.42 -16.74 -7.22
CA ALA A 79 20.00 -15.62 -6.49
C ALA A 79 18.97 -14.75 -5.76
N VAL A 80 17.71 -14.69 -6.25
CA VAL A 80 16.62 -13.96 -5.58
C VAL A 80 16.36 -14.56 -4.21
N TYR A 81 16.34 -15.88 -4.09
CA TYR A 81 16.17 -16.54 -2.81
C TYR A 81 17.48 -16.62 -2.00
N GLU A 82 18.54 -17.11 -2.64
CA GLU A 82 19.82 -17.41 -1.96
C GLU A 82 20.50 -16.15 -1.40
N LYS A 83 20.46 -15.03 -2.15
CA LYS A 83 21.14 -13.79 -1.75
C LYS A 83 20.21 -12.80 -1.05
N LEU A 84 18.94 -12.76 -1.42
CA LEU A 84 18.00 -11.75 -0.93
C LEU A 84 17.01 -12.30 0.09
N SER A 85 17.00 -13.62 0.30
CA SER A 85 16.07 -14.30 1.23
C SER A 85 14.61 -13.98 0.96
N MET A 86 14.25 -13.70 -0.31
CA MET A 86 12.88 -13.44 -0.74
C MET A 86 12.45 -14.46 -1.80
N SER A 87 11.17 -14.77 -1.85
CA SER A 87 10.60 -15.63 -2.88
C SER A 87 9.63 -14.85 -3.76
N VAL A 88 9.57 -15.22 -5.04
CA VAL A 88 8.62 -14.62 -5.99
C VAL A 88 7.90 -15.71 -6.75
N THR A 89 6.59 -15.74 -6.59
CA THR A 89 5.69 -16.64 -7.30
C THR A 89 4.89 -15.87 -8.34
N LYS A 90 4.90 -16.35 -9.59
CA LYS A 90 4.07 -15.83 -10.67
C LYS A 90 2.88 -16.76 -10.88
N VAL A 91 1.67 -16.19 -10.91
CA VAL A 91 0.42 -16.96 -11.06
C VAL A 91 -0.35 -16.43 -12.26
N SER A 92 -0.69 -17.32 -13.18
CA SER A 92 -1.62 -17.03 -14.27
C SER A 92 -2.96 -17.70 -13.96
N ALA A 93 -4.05 -16.92 -13.99
CA ALA A 93 -5.39 -17.39 -13.73
C ALA A 93 -6.31 -17.08 -14.91
N LYS A 94 -7.27 -17.98 -15.18
CA LYS A 94 -8.32 -17.76 -16.19
C LYS A 94 -9.51 -17.04 -15.60
N GLY A 95 -10.24 -16.31 -16.44
CA GLY A 95 -11.52 -15.71 -16.14
C GLY A 95 -11.44 -14.30 -15.58
N ASP A 96 -12.45 -13.90 -14.81
CA ASP A 96 -12.58 -12.55 -14.31
C ASP A 96 -11.47 -12.19 -13.31
N PRO A 97 -10.71 -11.09 -13.54
CA PRO A 97 -9.57 -10.69 -12.70
C PRO A 97 -9.94 -10.42 -11.24
N VAL A 98 -11.12 -9.83 -11.00
CA VAL A 98 -11.57 -9.54 -9.65
C VAL A 98 -11.87 -10.83 -8.90
N ALA A 99 -12.64 -11.73 -9.51
CA ALA A 99 -12.99 -13.01 -8.88
C ALA A 99 -11.75 -13.88 -8.64
N ALA A 100 -10.79 -13.91 -9.58
CA ALA A 100 -9.54 -14.65 -9.43
C ALA A 100 -8.69 -14.10 -8.28
N SER A 101 -8.54 -12.78 -8.21
CA SER A 101 -7.78 -12.10 -7.14
C SER A 101 -8.42 -12.34 -5.77
N ILE A 102 -9.73 -12.25 -5.65
CA ILE A 102 -10.44 -12.48 -4.39
C ILE A 102 -10.26 -13.93 -3.93
N ARG A 103 -10.48 -14.91 -4.81
CA ARG A 103 -10.23 -16.33 -4.47
C ARG A 103 -8.79 -16.57 -3.99
N HIS A 104 -7.82 -15.89 -4.60
CA HIS A 104 -6.42 -15.98 -4.17
C HIS A 104 -6.24 -15.39 -2.76
N ILE A 105 -6.76 -14.17 -2.53
CA ILE A 105 -6.67 -13.48 -1.23
C ILE A 105 -7.34 -14.31 -0.12
N GLU A 106 -8.53 -14.83 -0.35
CA GLU A 106 -9.27 -15.64 0.63
C GLU A 106 -8.51 -16.92 1.01
N ARG A 107 -7.84 -17.53 0.02
CA ARG A 107 -7.11 -18.80 0.22
C ARG A 107 -5.74 -18.60 0.83
N GLN A 108 -4.99 -17.60 0.40
CA GLN A 108 -3.61 -17.37 0.82
C GLN A 108 -3.48 -16.37 1.98
N LYS A 109 -4.50 -15.53 2.19
CA LYS A 109 -4.56 -14.51 3.24
C LYS A 109 -3.28 -13.65 3.32
N PRO A 110 -2.91 -12.96 2.23
CA PRO A 110 -1.71 -12.12 2.22
C PRO A 110 -1.83 -11.00 3.26
N ASP A 111 -0.71 -10.63 3.87
CA ASP A 111 -0.67 -9.53 4.83
C ASP A 111 -0.82 -8.16 4.14
N LEU A 112 -0.29 -8.05 2.91
CA LEU A 112 -0.35 -6.83 2.11
C LEU A 112 -0.82 -7.12 0.68
N VAL A 113 -1.78 -6.35 0.20
CA VAL A 113 -2.18 -6.30 -1.21
C VAL A 113 -1.69 -4.98 -1.79
N VAL A 114 -0.98 -5.02 -2.93
CA VAL A 114 -0.51 -3.82 -3.63
C VAL A 114 -1.26 -3.66 -4.94
N LEU A 115 -2.01 -2.58 -5.08
CA LEU A 115 -2.92 -2.33 -6.19
C LEU A 115 -2.53 -1.07 -6.95
N ALA A 116 -2.39 -1.19 -8.27
CA ALA A 116 -2.34 -0.02 -9.14
C ALA A 116 -3.72 0.64 -9.24
N THR A 117 -3.78 1.96 -9.13
CA THR A 117 -5.00 2.74 -9.38
C THR A 117 -4.79 3.72 -10.52
N ARG A 118 -5.87 4.08 -11.22
CA ARG A 118 -5.83 5.14 -12.22
C ARG A 118 -5.86 6.47 -11.48
N GLY A 119 -4.76 7.23 -11.55
CA GLY A 119 -4.70 8.58 -10.99
C GLY A 119 -5.64 9.57 -11.72
N ARG A 120 -5.58 10.86 -11.33
CA ARG A 120 -6.43 11.98 -11.82
C ARG A 120 -6.54 12.14 -13.34
N HIS A 121 -5.67 11.55 -14.13
CA HIS A 121 -5.64 11.69 -15.60
C HIS A 121 -6.30 10.55 -16.35
N GLY A 122 -7.09 9.67 -15.68
CA GLY A 122 -7.86 8.62 -16.33
C GLY A 122 -9.20 9.09 -16.88
N LEU A 123 -9.74 8.39 -17.91
CA LEU A 123 -11.08 8.62 -18.47
C LEU A 123 -12.17 8.68 -17.39
N PRO A 124 -13.29 9.39 -17.62
CA PRO A 124 -14.35 9.58 -16.62
C PRO A 124 -14.84 8.24 -16.06
N LEU A 125 -14.66 8.06 -14.77
CA LEU A 125 -14.74 6.78 -14.03
C LEU A 125 -16.14 6.37 -13.61
N TRP A 126 -17.18 7.05 -14.05
CA TRP A 126 -18.56 6.74 -13.65
C TRP A 126 -19.14 5.48 -14.31
N LEU A 127 -18.39 4.82 -15.21
CA LEU A 127 -18.90 3.68 -15.99
C LEU A 127 -18.50 2.28 -15.49
N LYS A 128 -17.42 2.11 -14.70
CA LYS A 128 -17.12 0.81 -14.03
C LYS A 128 -16.23 1.03 -12.81
N PRO A 129 -16.50 0.39 -11.65
CA PRO A 129 -15.55 0.33 -10.54
C PRO A 129 -14.21 -0.20 -11.05
N SER A 130 -13.09 0.44 -10.67
CA SER A 130 -11.78 -0.10 -11.05
C SER A 130 -11.61 -1.49 -10.43
N ILE A 131 -10.86 -2.39 -11.10
CA ILE A 131 -10.52 -3.72 -10.56
C ILE A 131 -9.93 -3.60 -9.16
N ALA A 132 -9.06 -2.57 -8.96
CA ALA A 132 -8.46 -2.27 -7.67
C ALA A 132 -9.50 -1.97 -6.58
N GLN A 133 -10.51 -1.13 -6.88
CA GLN A 133 -11.59 -0.85 -5.94
C GLN A 133 -12.44 -2.09 -5.65
N ALA A 134 -12.74 -2.89 -6.67
CA ALA A 134 -13.52 -4.11 -6.51
C ALA A 134 -12.79 -5.15 -5.64
N ILE A 135 -11.47 -5.29 -5.77
CA ILE A 135 -10.64 -6.15 -4.92
C ILE A 135 -10.59 -5.57 -3.51
N ALA A 136 -10.26 -4.29 -3.36
CA ALA A 136 -10.13 -3.63 -2.06
C ALA A 136 -11.42 -3.68 -1.23
N ARG A 137 -12.58 -3.61 -1.88
CA ARG A 137 -13.87 -3.77 -1.21
C ARG A 137 -14.11 -5.16 -0.61
N ARG A 138 -13.38 -6.18 -1.03
CA ARG A 138 -13.60 -7.57 -0.63
C ARG A 138 -12.41 -8.18 0.12
N THR A 139 -11.30 -7.44 0.23
CA THR A 139 -10.16 -7.90 1.03
C THR A 139 -10.19 -7.35 2.43
N THR A 140 -9.73 -8.15 3.38
CA THR A 140 -9.46 -7.74 4.76
C THR A 140 -7.97 -7.47 4.97
N ALA A 141 -7.12 -7.73 3.98
CA ALA A 141 -5.70 -7.47 4.04
C ALA A 141 -5.41 -5.95 3.99
N MET A 142 -4.33 -5.54 4.61
CA MET A 142 -3.79 -4.19 4.43
C MET A 142 -3.57 -3.93 2.94
N THR A 143 -3.95 -2.76 2.45
CA THR A 143 -3.92 -2.50 1.00
C THR A 143 -3.16 -1.21 0.71
N LEU A 144 -2.11 -1.31 -0.11
CA LEU A 144 -1.38 -0.18 -0.67
C LEU A 144 -1.92 0.12 -2.07
N PHE A 145 -2.52 1.28 -2.23
CA PHE A 145 -2.95 1.81 -3.52
C PHE A 145 -1.85 2.69 -4.10
N VAL A 146 -1.43 2.41 -5.32
CA VAL A 146 -0.41 3.17 -6.03
C VAL A 146 -1.03 3.84 -7.25
N PRO A 147 -1.30 5.17 -7.20
CA PRO A 147 -1.88 5.90 -8.31
C PRO A 147 -0.93 5.93 -9.52
N SER A 148 -1.50 5.78 -10.71
CA SER A 148 -0.73 5.93 -11.96
C SER A 148 -0.20 7.34 -12.10
N GLY A 149 1.09 7.47 -12.43
CA GLY A 149 1.73 8.76 -12.64
C GLY A 149 1.97 9.58 -11.37
N CYS A 150 1.73 9.02 -10.17
CA CYS A 150 2.14 9.66 -8.92
C CYS A 150 3.65 9.56 -8.72
N ARG A 151 4.18 10.43 -7.85
CA ARG A 151 5.50 10.21 -7.27
C ARG A 151 5.35 9.10 -6.23
N GLY A 152 5.92 7.93 -6.51
CA GLY A 152 5.93 6.82 -5.58
C GLY A 152 6.94 7.02 -4.44
N ILE A 153 6.80 6.24 -3.37
CA ILE A 153 7.87 6.09 -2.36
C ILE A 153 9.03 5.23 -2.87
N VAL A 154 8.80 4.49 -3.95
CA VAL A 154 9.83 3.73 -4.67
C VAL A 154 9.80 4.15 -6.13
N SER A 155 10.93 4.60 -6.67
CA SER A 155 11.06 4.93 -8.09
C SER A 155 11.18 3.68 -8.95
N MET A 156 11.10 3.83 -10.28
CA MET A 156 11.33 2.73 -11.22
C MET A 156 12.78 2.24 -11.20
N GLU A 157 13.70 3.08 -10.75
CA GLU A 157 15.12 2.78 -10.56
C GLU A 157 15.43 2.13 -9.20
N GLY A 158 14.43 1.94 -8.34
CA GLY A 158 14.57 1.33 -7.02
C GLY A 158 15.00 2.30 -5.92
N GLU A 159 15.04 3.59 -6.20
CA GLU A 159 15.32 4.60 -5.19
C GLU A 159 14.13 4.77 -4.25
N ILE A 160 14.42 4.88 -2.96
CA ILE A 160 13.41 5.11 -1.93
C ILE A 160 13.41 6.58 -1.54
N GLN A 161 12.22 7.17 -1.53
CA GLN A 161 12.02 8.59 -1.24
C GLN A 161 10.82 8.76 -0.32
N LEU A 162 10.98 8.46 0.95
CA LEU A 162 9.97 8.69 1.97
C LEU A 162 10.47 9.73 2.97
N ARG A 163 9.95 10.95 2.87
CA ARG A 163 10.29 12.08 3.73
C ARG A 163 9.11 12.62 4.51
N ARG A 164 7.89 12.44 3.96
CA ARG A 164 6.67 12.94 4.60
C ARG A 164 5.52 11.97 4.46
N ILE A 165 4.94 11.60 5.60
CA ILE A 165 3.72 10.79 5.70
C ILE A 165 2.58 11.69 6.16
N LEU A 166 1.46 11.68 5.43
CA LEU A 166 0.22 12.28 5.88
C LEU A 166 -0.63 11.22 6.57
N LEU A 167 -1.04 11.49 7.79
CA LEU A 167 -1.85 10.62 8.63
C LEU A 167 -3.13 11.35 9.04
N PRO A 168 -4.21 11.27 8.23
CA PRO A 168 -5.52 11.74 8.64
C PRO A 168 -6.04 10.88 9.80
N ILE A 169 -6.47 11.52 10.87
CA ILE A 169 -7.05 10.86 12.04
C ILE A 169 -8.43 11.43 12.36
N ASP A 170 -9.28 10.59 12.93
CA ASP A 170 -10.57 10.96 13.47
C ASP A 170 -10.84 10.15 14.74
N ASP A 171 -11.92 10.47 15.47
CA ASP A 171 -12.33 9.70 16.65
C ASP A 171 -12.70 8.26 16.27
N HIS A 172 -13.21 8.06 15.06
CA HIS A 172 -13.51 6.76 14.47
C HIS A 172 -13.12 6.72 12.98
N PRO A 173 -12.48 5.62 12.52
CA PRO A 173 -11.94 4.48 13.29
C PRO A 173 -10.73 4.86 14.14
N ASP A 174 -10.41 4.03 15.15
CA ASP A 174 -9.21 4.19 15.97
C ASP A 174 -7.95 4.28 15.09
N SER A 175 -7.18 5.32 15.36
CA SER A 175 -5.99 5.66 14.55
C SER A 175 -4.72 4.96 15.04
N HIS A 176 -4.78 4.17 16.12
CA HIS A 176 -3.59 3.57 16.73
C HIS A 176 -2.76 2.76 15.72
N GLU A 177 -3.40 1.85 15.00
CA GLU A 177 -2.73 1.04 13.99
C GLU A 177 -2.12 1.87 12.85
N ALA A 178 -2.82 2.91 12.41
CA ALA A 178 -2.31 3.80 11.37
C ALA A 178 -1.06 4.55 11.86
N VAL A 179 -1.03 4.99 13.12
CA VAL A 179 0.15 5.61 13.75
C VAL A 179 1.32 4.64 13.80
N VAL A 180 1.10 3.41 14.29
CA VAL A 180 2.14 2.37 14.35
C VAL A 180 2.70 2.09 12.95
N ARG A 181 1.84 2.02 11.94
CA ARG A 181 2.26 1.78 10.55
C ARG A 181 3.04 2.94 9.95
N ALA A 182 2.68 4.17 10.32
CA ALA A 182 3.42 5.35 9.87
C ALA A 182 4.85 5.36 10.43
N VAL A 183 5.01 5.06 11.71
CA VAL A 183 6.34 4.93 12.33
C VAL A 183 7.14 3.81 11.67
N ARG A 184 6.54 2.63 11.45
CA ARG A 184 7.22 1.50 10.79
C ARG A 184 7.60 1.80 9.34
N ALA A 185 6.75 2.52 8.60
CA ALA A 185 7.09 2.96 7.26
C ALA A 185 8.30 3.92 7.29
N ALA A 186 8.34 4.84 8.25
CA ALA A 186 9.47 5.74 8.46
C ALA A 186 10.77 5.00 8.80
N GLU A 187 10.71 4.02 9.69
CA GLU A 187 11.86 3.19 10.09
C GLU A 187 12.42 2.33 8.94
N VAL A 188 11.54 1.85 8.05
CA VAL A 188 11.92 0.92 6.96
C VAL A 188 12.31 1.65 5.68
N PHE A 189 11.60 2.72 5.34
CA PHE A 189 11.71 3.41 4.05
C PHE A 189 12.18 4.86 4.17
N GLY A 190 12.41 5.36 5.38
CA GLY A 190 12.88 6.72 5.59
C GLY A 190 14.32 6.90 5.15
N ASP A 191 14.57 7.99 4.41
CA ASP A 191 15.90 8.51 4.14
C ASP A 191 16.18 9.66 5.12
N GLY A 192 16.58 9.28 6.35
CA GLY A 192 16.71 10.21 7.49
C GLY A 192 15.42 10.33 8.30
N THR A 193 15.19 11.50 8.90
CA THR A 193 14.00 11.73 9.74
C THR A 193 12.78 12.02 8.88
N VAL A 194 11.75 11.17 8.97
CA VAL A 194 10.49 11.32 8.24
C VAL A 194 9.53 12.24 9.02
N GLU A 195 8.96 13.24 8.37
CA GLU A 195 7.91 14.07 8.98
C GLU A 195 6.57 13.34 8.90
N ILE A 196 5.97 13.00 10.05
CA ILE A 196 4.60 12.47 10.13
C ILE A 196 3.66 13.63 10.44
N VAL A 197 2.80 13.96 9.48
CA VAL A 197 1.81 15.02 9.58
C VAL A 197 0.48 14.43 10.00
N ILE A 198 0.10 14.62 11.26
CA ILE A 198 -1.21 14.28 11.79
C ILE A 198 -2.20 15.35 11.33
N LEU A 199 -3.25 14.95 10.62
CA LEU A 199 -4.29 15.85 10.14
C LEU A 199 -5.64 15.47 10.74
N HIS A 200 -6.30 16.41 11.41
CA HIS A 200 -7.70 16.28 11.83
C HIS A 200 -8.56 17.35 11.16
N VAL A 201 -9.67 16.94 10.60
CA VAL A 201 -10.59 17.84 9.85
C VAL A 201 -11.90 17.99 10.62
N ASN A 202 -12.32 19.25 10.84
CA ASN A 202 -13.55 19.68 11.53
C ASN A 202 -13.60 19.46 13.04
N GLY A 203 -12.60 18.88 13.68
CA GLY A 203 -12.57 18.74 15.13
C GLY A 203 -11.98 19.97 15.86
N GLU A 204 -12.49 20.27 17.02
CA GLU A 204 -11.94 21.31 17.90
C GLU A 204 -10.65 20.86 18.60
N LYS A 205 -10.55 19.57 18.89
CA LYS A 205 -9.39 18.92 19.51
C LYS A 205 -8.94 17.77 18.63
N LEU A 206 -7.66 17.42 18.71
CA LEU A 206 -7.15 16.22 18.09
C LEU A 206 -7.69 14.98 18.82
N PRO A 207 -8.07 13.92 18.10
CA PRO A 207 -8.33 12.63 18.70
C PRO A 207 -7.14 12.14 19.52
N GLN A 208 -7.40 11.29 20.51
CA GLN A 208 -6.32 10.69 21.29
C GLN A 208 -5.55 9.68 20.44
N TYR A 209 -4.23 9.76 20.46
CA TYR A 209 -3.35 8.78 19.84
C TYR A 209 -2.04 8.70 20.62
N VAL A 210 -1.38 7.56 20.54
CA VAL A 210 -0.09 7.33 21.20
C VAL A 210 1.03 7.49 20.18
N ARG A 211 2.03 8.32 20.50
CA ARG A 211 3.25 8.47 19.71
C ARG A 211 4.29 7.48 20.20
N PRO A 212 4.68 6.49 19.37
CA PRO A 212 5.83 5.66 19.70
C PRO A 212 7.11 6.49 19.81
N GLU A 213 7.95 6.19 20.79
CA GLU A 213 9.26 6.80 20.90
C GLU A 213 10.19 6.25 19.81
N THR A 214 10.66 7.11 18.92
CA THR A 214 11.60 6.76 17.85
C THR A 214 12.32 7.99 17.34
N GLN A 215 13.53 7.80 16.83
CA GLN A 215 14.30 8.86 16.16
C GLN A 215 14.04 8.87 14.63
N ALA A 216 13.31 7.91 14.11
CA ALA A 216 13.04 7.78 12.68
C ALA A 216 12.06 8.82 12.14
N CYS A 217 11.29 9.47 13.01
CA CYS A 217 10.29 10.44 12.58
C CYS A 217 10.19 11.66 13.49
N SER A 218 9.73 12.75 12.90
CA SER A 218 9.27 13.97 13.57
C SER A 218 7.75 14.10 13.40
N TRP A 219 7.11 14.84 14.30
CA TRP A 219 5.66 14.94 14.35
C TRP A 219 5.20 16.37 14.13
N LYS A 220 4.21 16.54 13.24
CA LYS A 220 3.54 17.80 13.00
C LYS A 220 2.03 17.62 13.08
N GLU A 221 1.35 18.47 13.81
CA GLU A 221 -0.10 18.44 13.96
C GLU A 221 -0.74 19.55 13.13
N LEU A 222 -1.75 19.19 12.37
CA LEU A 222 -2.57 20.11 11.59
C LEU A 222 -4.05 19.91 11.91
N ARG A 223 -4.74 21.01 12.16
CA ARG A 223 -6.21 21.04 12.21
C ARG A 223 -6.72 21.92 11.09
N ARG A 224 -7.73 21.44 10.38
CA ARG A 224 -8.36 22.14 9.27
C ARG A 224 -9.86 22.03 9.38
N LYS A 225 -10.58 22.94 8.70
CA LYS A 225 -12.03 22.90 8.52
C LYS A 225 -12.34 22.71 7.05
N GLY A 226 -13.43 22.01 6.73
CA GLY A 226 -13.89 21.84 5.36
C GLY A 226 -14.34 20.41 5.06
N ASP A 227 -14.50 20.09 3.77
CA ASP A 227 -14.74 18.72 3.33
C ASP A 227 -13.49 17.87 3.59
N ALA A 228 -13.65 16.78 4.31
CA ALA A 228 -12.52 15.97 4.78
C ALA A 228 -11.66 15.43 3.62
N ALA A 229 -12.28 14.90 2.55
CA ALA A 229 -11.53 14.35 1.44
C ALA A 229 -10.78 15.43 0.66
N VAL A 230 -11.41 16.59 0.42
CA VAL A 230 -10.77 17.73 -0.25
C VAL A 230 -9.56 18.21 0.58
N THR A 231 -9.78 18.42 1.86
CA THR A 231 -8.72 18.90 2.77
C THR A 231 -7.54 17.93 2.86
N ILE A 232 -7.81 16.62 2.95
CA ILE A 232 -6.75 15.59 2.93
C ILE A 232 -5.96 15.67 1.61
N LEU A 233 -6.65 15.75 0.47
CA LEU A 233 -6.01 15.80 -0.85
C LEU A 233 -5.19 17.07 -1.07
N GLU A 234 -5.61 18.21 -0.51
CA GLU A 234 -4.84 19.45 -0.53
C GLU A 234 -3.53 19.32 0.26
N VAL A 235 -3.59 18.79 1.50
CA VAL A 235 -2.41 18.59 2.32
C VAL A 235 -1.50 17.51 1.72
N ALA A 236 -2.07 16.50 1.08
CA ALA A 236 -1.35 15.39 0.43
C ALA A 236 -0.48 15.82 -0.76
N GLN A 237 -0.65 17.01 -1.33
CA GLN A 237 0.21 17.49 -2.42
C GLN A 237 1.70 17.50 -2.05
N ASN A 238 2.00 17.63 -0.77
CA ASN A 238 3.36 17.63 -0.24
C ASN A 238 3.72 16.32 0.52
N ALA A 239 2.89 15.29 0.44
CA ALA A 239 3.16 14.00 1.07
C ALA A 239 3.71 12.99 0.08
N ASP A 240 4.52 12.06 0.58
CA ASP A 240 5.03 10.92 -0.19
C ASP A 240 4.15 9.68 0.02
N LEU A 241 3.44 9.61 1.14
CA LEU A 241 2.54 8.52 1.51
C LEU A 241 1.38 9.07 2.34
N ILE A 242 0.17 8.61 2.06
CA ILE A 242 -0.98 8.78 2.95
C ILE A 242 -1.22 7.45 3.66
N ILE A 243 -1.43 7.47 4.98
CA ILE A 243 -1.85 6.29 5.73
C ILE A 243 -3.20 6.59 6.37
N MET A 244 -4.21 5.75 6.09
CA MET A 244 -5.56 5.92 6.61
C MET A 244 -5.98 4.70 7.42
N ALA A 245 -6.53 4.94 8.62
CA ALA A 245 -7.22 3.90 9.37
C ALA A 245 -8.54 3.53 8.67
N THR A 246 -8.89 2.25 8.68
CA THR A 246 -10.15 1.74 8.12
C THR A 246 -10.85 0.83 9.12
N GLU A 247 -12.19 0.87 9.17
CA GLU A 247 -12.97 -0.01 10.02
C GLU A 247 -12.89 -1.48 9.56
N GLY A 248 -12.69 -2.38 10.54
CA GLY A 248 -12.23 -3.74 10.29
C GLY A 248 -13.27 -4.85 10.14
N ARG A 249 -14.60 -4.66 10.37
CA ARG A 249 -15.54 -5.78 10.54
C ARG A 249 -16.08 -6.37 9.22
N HIS A 250 -16.15 -5.64 8.14
CA HIS A 250 -16.74 -6.10 6.86
C HIS A 250 -15.90 -5.76 5.62
N GLY A 251 -14.58 -5.71 5.81
CA GLY A 251 -13.65 -5.30 4.75
C GLY A 251 -13.60 -3.77 4.62
N VAL A 252 -12.72 -3.30 3.78
CA VAL A 252 -12.66 -1.90 3.35
C VAL A 252 -14.00 -1.43 2.72
N ILE A 253 -15.01 -2.30 2.66
CA ILE A 253 -16.26 -2.20 1.90
C ILE A 253 -17.20 -1.11 2.39
N ASP A 254 -17.51 -1.06 3.69
CA ASP A 254 -18.51 -0.10 4.17
C ASP A 254 -17.94 1.31 4.31
N ALA A 255 -16.63 1.40 4.56
CA ALA A 255 -15.90 2.66 4.54
C ALA A 255 -15.73 3.26 3.12
N MET A 256 -15.88 2.48 2.03
CA MET A 256 -15.56 2.92 0.68
C MET A 256 -16.76 3.39 -0.17
N ARG A 257 -18.01 3.21 0.24
CA ARG A 257 -19.15 3.76 -0.53
C ARG A 257 -19.37 5.24 -0.22
N GLY A 258 -18.84 6.11 -1.09
CA GLY A 258 -18.96 7.56 -0.94
C GLY A 258 -18.15 8.13 0.21
N SER A 259 -17.32 7.32 0.84
CA SER A 259 -16.52 7.67 2.01
C SER A 259 -15.34 8.58 1.65
N VAL A 260 -14.83 9.24 2.66
CA VAL A 260 -13.58 10.01 2.58
C VAL A 260 -12.45 9.17 1.99
N THR A 261 -12.30 7.92 2.45
CA THR A 261 -11.26 6.99 1.99
C THR A 261 -11.37 6.69 0.48
N GLU A 262 -12.58 6.43 -0.05
CA GLU A 262 -12.76 6.18 -1.48
C GLU A 262 -12.36 7.38 -2.34
N ARG A 263 -12.76 8.59 -1.92
CA ARG A 263 -12.40 9.82 -2.60
C ARG A 263 -10.90 10.07 -2.56
N VAL A 264 -10.26 9.86 -1.40
CA VAL A 264 -8.81 10.00 -1.25
C VAL A 264 -8.07 9.00 -2.12
N VAL A 265 -8.39 7.70 -2.07
CA VAL A 265 -7.74 6.67 -2.89
C VAL A 265 -7.88 6.95 -4.39
N ARG A 266 -9.04 7.47 -4.82
CA ARG A 266 -9.26 7.80 -6.23
C ARG A 266 -8.42 8.97 -6.71
N ASP A 267 -8.28 10.03 -5.90
CA ASP A 267 -7.74 11.32 -6.30
C ASP A 267 -6.36 11.64 -5.67
N ALA A 268 -5.78 10.69 -4.93
CA ALA A 268 -4.50 10.89 -4.24
C ALA A 268 -3.35 11.22 -5.20
N PRO A 269 -2.48 12.17 -4.84
CA PRO A 269 -1.28 12.50 -5.60
C PRO A 269 -0.09 11.57 -5.31
N CYS A 270 -0.19 10.73 -4.29
CA CYS A 270 0.84 9.81 -3.82
C CYS A 270 0.20 8.47 -3.39
N PRO A 271 0.98 7.42 -3.10
CA PRO A 271 0.47 6.16 -2.58
C PRO A 271 -0.38 6.33 -1.32
N VAL A 272 -1.41 5.46 -1.19
CA VAL A 272 -2.32 5.44 -0.04
C VAL A 272 -2.30 4.04 0.58
N LEU A 273 -1.89 3.95 1.84
CA LEU A 273 -1.96 2.73 2.63
C LEU A 273 -3.25 2.75 3.46
N ALA A 274 -4.17 1.84 3.15
CA ALA A 274 -5.34 1.57 3.98
C ALA A 274 -4.93 0.57 5.07
N ALA A 275 -4.79 1.07 6.30
CA ALA A 275 -4.43 0.29 7.46
C ALA A 275 -5.68 -0.15 8.20
N ARG A 276 -5.83 -1.45 8.44
CA ARG A 276 -6.93 -1.98 9.23
C ARG A 276 -6.64 -1.78 10.71
N GLY A 277 -7.59 -1.24 11.47
CA GLY A 277 -7.58 -1.33 12.93
C GLY A 277 -7.67 -2.79 13.36
N GLU A 278 -6.89 -3.21 14.35
CA GLU A 278 -7.10 -4.52 14.98
C GLU A 278 -8.47 -4.50 15.66
N THR A 279 -9.35 -5.41 15.28
CA THR A 279 -10.50 -5.73 16.13
C THR A 279 -9.92 -6.44 17.34
N GLY A 280 -10.04 -5.80 18.53
CA GLY A 280 -9.61 -6.39 19.78
C GLY A 280 -10.04 -7.85 19.86
N PHE A 281 -9.10 -8.69 20.25
CA PHE A 281 -9.41 -10.06 20.63
C PHE A 281 -10.39 -10.00 21.80
N GLU A 282 -11.64 -10.47 21.59
CA GLU A 282 -12.49 -10.95 22.67
C GLU A 282 -11.98 -12.30 23.15
#